data_b7073712a3c73486c21e1aae99f44a86
#
_entry.id   b7073712a3c73486c21e1aae99f44a86
#
_cell.length_a   1.000
_cell.length_b   1.000
_cell.length_c   1.000
_cell.angle_alpha   90.00
_cell.angle_beta   90.00
_cell.angle_gamma   90.00
#
_symmetry.space_group_name_H-M   'P 1'
#
loop_
_entity.id
_entity.type
_entity.pdbx_description
1 polymer ?
#
loop_
_entity_poly.entity_id
_entity_poly.type
_entity_poly.pdbx_seq_one_letter_code
_entity_poly.pdbx_strand_id
1 'polypeptide(L)'
;MFPDAMNAVEIAGPGEADQLQLTRRPVPVPRHDEILIKLAYAGVNRPDVAQRRGTYAPPPGASDLPGLEGAGEIVGMGAGVTRWKKGEKVCALLPGGGYGEYAACHADHALRVPRALSLREAACIPETAFTVWSNVVERGGLRGGDRFLVHGGTSGIGMMAIQIAQALGARVFATAGSDEKCEAIAALGATAINYKSEDFTRILEAEGGADLILDMVGGSYIPRNIKTLAHDGRLVMIAFLEGPKAEVNFAQMMVKRLTLTGSTLRPQSDAAKAEIAEALRKRLWPLIEGGAVKVTIDSEFALKDAADAHRRMESSNHIGKIVLKIAGD
;
A
#
# COMPACT_ATOMS: atom_id res chain seq x y z
N MET A 1 -25.45 -1.16 20.68
CA MET A 1 -24.74 0.04 21.17
C MET A 1 -23.26 -0.36 21.24
N PHE A 2 -22.35 0.42 20.70
CA PHE A 2 -20.90 0.18 20.82
C PHE A 2 -20.38 0.89 22.09
N PRO A 3 -19.22 0.48 22.63
CA PRO A 3 -18.69 1.04 23.87
C PRO A 3 -18.24 2.50 23.68
N ASP A 4 -18.14 3.26 24.77
CA ASP A 4 -17.67 4.66 24.76
C ASP A 4 -16.15 4.75 24.53
N ALA A 5 -15.39 3.68 24.90
CA ALA A 5 -13.94 3.64 24.77
C ALA A 5 -13.46 2.27 24.26
N MET A 6 -12.37 2.31 23.51
CA MET A 6 -11.74 1.16 22.86
C MET A 6 -10.25 1.04 23.25
N ASN A 7 -9.69 -0.15 23.05
CA ASN A 7 -8.26 -0.33 23.04
C ASN A 7 -7.69 0.18 21.71
N ALA A 8 -6.58 0.90 21.78
CA ALA A 8 -5.87 1.39 20.61
C ALA A 8 -4.38 1.47 20.91
N VAL A 9 -3.56 1.42 19.88
CA VAL A 9 -2.13 1.73 19.99
C VAL A 9 -1.91 3.15 19.49
N GLU A 10 -1.38 4.02 20.36
CA GLU A 10 -1.03 5.39 20.04
C GLU A 10 0.48 5.57 19.92
N ILE A 11 0.89 6.70 19.36
CA ILE A 11 2.28 7.15 19.29
C ILE A 11 2.49 8.14 20.44
N ALA A 12 3.21 7.73 21.50
CA ALA A 12 3.46 8.55 22.66
C ALA A 12 4.35 9.79 22.34
N GLY A 13 5.15 9.68 21.30
CA GLY A 13 6.01 10.74 20.76
C GLY A 13 6.80 10.26 19.55
N PRO A 14 7.36 11.16 18.72
CA PRO A 14 8.21 10.76 17.61
C PRO A 14 9.41 9.93 18.06
N GLY A 15 9.67 8.79 17.39
CA GLY A 15 10.83 7.99 17.78
C GLY A 15 10.80 6.54 17.27
N GLU A 16 11.47 5.66 18.01
CA GLU A 16 11.61 4.24 17.71
C GLU A 16 10.34 3.45 18.08
N ALA A 17 10.30 2.15 17.77
CA ALA A 17 9.12 1.32 17.87
C ALA A 17 8.45 1.31 19.27
N ASP A 18 9.23 1.51 20.32
CA ASP A 18 8.75 1.58 21.72
C ASP A 18 7.83 2.78 22.00
N GLN A 19 7.76 3.76 21.10
CA GLN A 19 6.79 4.85 21.15
C GLN A 19 5.36 4.41 20.84
N LEU A 20 5.14 3.19 20.36
CA LEU A 20 3.81 2.58 20.18
C LEU A 20 3.35 1.99 21.52
N GLN A 21 2.29 2.56 22.09
CA GLN A 21 1.76 2.18 23.39
C GLN A 21 0.28 1.84 23.35
N LEU A 22 -0.07 0.71 23.93
CA LEU A 22 -1.48 0.31 24.09
C LEU A 22 -2.15 1.24 25.12
N THR A 23 -3.28 1.82 24.74
CA THR A 23 -4.02 2.77 25.56
C THR A 23 -5.52 2.64 25.37
N ARG A 24 -6.30 3.40 26.14
CA ARG A 24 -7.74 3.56 25.99
C ARG A 24 -8.05 4.88 25.30
N ARG A 25 -8.81 4.81 24.21
CA ARG A 25 -9.23 5.98 23.43
C ARG A 25 -10.75 5.97 23.27
N PRO A 26 -11.39 7.13 23.10
CA PRO A 26 -12.81 7.18 22.76
C PRO A 26 -13.07 6.46 21.41
N VAL A 27 -14.21 5.76 21.31
CA VAL A 27 -14.64 5.23 20.02
C VAL A 27 -15.04 6.40 19.11
N PRO A 28 -14.53 6.46 17.85
CA PRO A 28 -14.85 7.57 16.96
C PRO A 28 -16.34 7.58 16.59
N VAL A 29 -16.93 8.77 16.52
CA VAL A 29 -18.28 8.97 16.02
C VAL A 29 -18.20 9.22 14.52
N PRO A 30 -18.84 8.41 13.67
CA PRO A 30 -18.80 8.62 12.23
C PRO A 30 -19.50 9.92 11.84
N ARG A 31 -18.85 10.71 10.97
CA ARG A 31 -19.41 11.94 10.39
C ARG A 31 -20.52 11.60 9.40
N HIS A 32 -21.14 12.64 8.80
CA HIS A 32 -22.29 12.49 7.90
C HIS A 32 -22.07 11.41 6.80
N ASP A 33 -20.92 11.40 6.15
CA ASP A 33 -20.60 10.50 5.03
C ASP A 33 -19.63 9.35 5.41
N GLU A 34 -19.48 9.08 6.72
CA GLU A 34 -18.57 8.07 7.23
C GLU A 34 -19.30 6.82 7.72
N ILE A 35 -18.58 5.71 7.70
CA ILE A 35 -18.94 4.47 8.38
C ILE A 35 -18.00 4.25 9.56
N LEU A 36 -18.52 3.59 10.61
CA LEU A 36 -17.74 3.08 11.73
C LEU A 36 -17.57 1.57 11.56
N ILE A 37 -16.33 1.13 11.50
CA ILE A 37 -15.96 -0.28 11.34
C ILE A 37 -15.42 -0.78 12.67
N LYS A 38 -15.98 -1.90 13.19
CA LYS A 38 -15.34 -2.70 14.23
C LYS A 38 -14.29 -3.56 13.55
N LEU A 39 -13.02 -3.25 13.76
CA LEU A 39 -11.91 -3.89 13.09
C LEU A 39 -11.62 -5.27 13.68
N ALA A 40 -11.43 -6.26 12.81
CA ALA A 40 -10.88 -7.56 13.14
C ALA A 40 -9.37 -7.60 12.92
N TYR A 41 -8.93 -6.99 11.82
CA TYR A 41 -7.52 -6.92 11.41
C TYR A 41 -7.18 -5.57 10.79
N ALA A 42 -5.90 -5.17 10.89
CA ALA A 42 -5.34 -4.00 10.24
C ALA A 42 -3.99 -4.32 9.58
N GLY A 43 -3.74 -3.79 8.40
CA GLY A 43 -2.44 -3.92 7.73
C GLY A 43 -1.42 -2.92 8.28
N VAL A 44 -0.17 -3.35 8.40
CA VAL A 44 0.97 -2.48 8.74
C VAL A 44 1.62 -1.99 7.46
N ASN A 45 1.90 -0.69 7.40
CA ASN A 45 2.44 -0.03 6.21
C ASN A 45 3.63 0.87 6.55
N ARG A 46 4.51 1.12 5.59
CA ARG A 46 5.68 2.00 5.79
C ARG A 46 5.29 3.43 6.22
N PRO A 47 4.19 4.04 5.75
CA PRO A 47 3.71 5.32 6.27
C PRO A 47 3.37 5.31 7.76
N ASP A 48 2.95 4.19 8.36
CA ASP A 48 2.71 4.08 9.81
C ASP A 48 4.02 4.25 10.59
N VAL A 49 5.11 3.65 10.08
CA VAL A 49 6.46 3.84 10.62
C VAL A 49 6.92 5.29 10.46
N ALA A 50 6.65 5.91 9.31
CA ALA A 50 6.99 7.30 9.07
C ALA A 50 6.18 8.26 9.97
N GLN A 51 4.90 7.97 10.23
CA GLN A 51 4.07 8.72 11.18
C GLN A 51 4.66 8.60 12.59
N ARG A 52 5.02 7.39 13.05
CA ARG A 52 5.65 7.17 14.34
C ARG A 52 6.96 7.94 14.46
N ARG A 53 7.76 8.01 13.40
CA ARG A 53 9.03 8.79 13.37
C ARG A 53 8.82 10.29 13.25
N GLY A 54 7.59 10.79 13.15
CA GLY A 54 7.26 12.21 13.02
C GLY A 54 7.52 12.81 11.63
N THR A 55 7.78 11.98 10.62
CA THR A 55 8.08 12.42 9.23
C THR A 55 6.87 12.36 8.29
N TYR A 56 5.73 11.84 8.76
CA TYR A 56 4.51 11.70 7.97
C TYR A 56 3.28 12.00 8.84
N ALA A 57 3.00 13.27 9.07
CA ALA A 57 1.88 13.70 9.90
C ALA A 57 0.52 13.33 9.28
N PRO A 58 -0.50 12.99 10.11
CA PRO A 58 -1.86 12.83 9.62
C PRO A 58 -2.40 14.15 9.06
N PRO A 59 -3.23 14.12 8.00
CA PRO A 59 -3.93 15.30 7.51
C PRO A 59 -4.83 15.92 8.58
N PRO A 60 -5.12 17.23 8.50
CA PRO A 60 -6.05 17.87 9.42
C PRO A 60 -7.40 17.16 9.48
N GLY A 61 -7.88 16.87 10.68
CA GLY A 61 -9.15 16.19 10.93
C GLY A 61 -9.14 14.65 10.78
N ALA A 62 -8.01 14.06 10.36
CA ALA A 62 -7.82 12.62 10.42
C ALA A 62 -7.46 12.16 11.86
N SER A 63 -7.63 10.87 12.13
CA SER A 63 -7.19 10.27 13.38
C SER A 63 -5.67 10.42 13.55
N ASP A 64 -5.23 10.74 14.76
CA ASP A 64 -3.84 10.75 15.17
C ASP A 64 -3.26 9.34 15.39
N LEU A 65 -4.14 8.35 15.58
CA LEU A 65 -3.75 6.95 15.67
C LEU A 65 -3.20 6.44 14.33
N PRO A 66 -2.13 5.61 14.32
CA PRO A 66 -1.63 4.99 13.10
C PRO A 66 -2.60 3.96 12.52
N GLY A 67 -2.27 3.44 11.35
CA GLY A 67 -3.03 2.42 10.63
C GLY A 67 -3.90 2.99 9.52
N LEU A 68 -3.48 2.71 8.27
CA LEU A 68 -4.09 3.28 7.05
C LEU A 68 -5.02 2.32 6.32
N GLU A 69 -5.18 1.10 6.84
CA GLU A 69 -6.10 0.11 6.28
C GLU A 69 -6.56 -0.87 7.35
N GLY A 70 -7.70 -1.49 7.11
CA GLY A 70 -8.20 -2.55 7.96
C GLY A 70 -9.44 -3.24 7.37
N ALA A 71 -9.85 -4.33 8.00
CA ALA A 71 -11.07 -5.05 7.66
C ALA A 71 -11.85 -5.42 8.93
N GLY A 72 -13.17 -5.43 8.80
CA GLY A 72 -14.05 -5.71 9.91
C GLY A 72 -15.53 -5.59 9.50
N GLU A 73 -16.35 -5.30 10.48
CA GLU A 73 -17.80 -5.20 10.34
C GLU A 73 -18.28 -3.76 10.55
N ILE A 74 -19.18 -3.27 9.71
CA ILE A 74 -19.83 -1.96 9.87
C ILE A 74 -20.79 -2.02 11.07
N VAL A 75 -20.52 -1.21 12.09
CA VAL A 75 -21.34 -1.13 13.32
C VAL A 75 -22.07 0.21 13.47
N GLY A 76 -21.65 1.24 12.74
CA GLY A 76 -22.25 2.57 12.75
C GLY A 76 -22.13 3.26 11.40
N MET A 77 -22.99 4.26 11.15
CA MET A 77 -22.98 5.03 9.90
C MET A 77 -23.48 6.43 10.17
N GLY A 78 -22.92 7.41 9.47
CA GLY A 78 -23.45 8.76 9.39
C GLY A 78 -24.75 8.84 8.59
N ALA A 79 -25.48 9.94 8.76
CA ALA A 79 -26.84 10.10 8.20
C ALA A 79 -26.87 10.15 6.65
N GLY A 80 -25.75 10.51 5.99
CA GLY A 80 -25.63 10.54 4.52
C GLY A 80 -25.33 9.19 3.89
N VAL A 81 -24.99 8.18 4.67
CA VAL A 81 -24.59 6.87 4.14
C VAL A 81 -25.81 6.03 3.79
N THR A 82 -26.00 5.73 2.50
CA THR A 82 -27.14 4.92 2.01
C THR A 82 -26.72 3.59 1.39
N ARG A 83 -25.46 3.44 0.98
CA ARG A 83 -24.97 2.26 0.24
C ARG A 83 -24.58 1.07 1.12
N TRP A 84 -24.48 1.25 2.44
CA TRP A 84 -24.04 0.25 3.40
C TRP A 84 -25.11 -0.09 4.41
N LYS A 85 -24.97 -1.26 5.02
CA LYS A 85 -25.81 -1.71 6.15
C LYS A 85 -24.93 -2.17 7.31
N LYS A 86 -25.42 -2.03 8.54
CA LYS A 86 -24.76 -2.63 9.72
C LYS A 86 -24.66 -4.14 9.54
N GLY A 87 -23.55 -4.72 9.99
CA GLY A 87 -23.25 -6.14 9.85
C GLY A 87 -22.53 -6.50 8.54
N GLU A 88 -22.42 -5.57 7.57
CA GLU A 88 -21.65 -5.86 6.35
C GLU A 88 -20.14 -5.88 6.63
N LYS A 89 -19.48 -6.91 6.09
CA LYS A 89 -18.01 -7.06 6.18
C LYS A 89 -17.34 -6.27 5.08
N VAL A 90 -16.41 -5.42 5.48
CA VAL A 90 -15.66 -4.52 4.58
C VAL A 90 -14.18 -4.54 4.88
N CYS A 91 -13.38 -4.21 3.87
CA CYS A 91 -12.04 -3.68 4.03
C CYS A 91 -12.02 -2.23 3.54
N ALA A 92 -11.20 -1.38 4.15
CA ALA A 92 -11.24 0.05 3.85
C ALA A 92 -9.85 0.69 3.90
N LEU A 93 -9.67 1.67 3.01
CA LEU A 93 -8.60 2.66 3.15
C LEU A 93 -9.01 3.63 4.27
N LEU A 94 -8.16 3.76 5.28
CA LEU A 94 -8.41 4.56 6.47
C LEU A 94 -7.58 5.85 6.44
N PRO A 95 -8.10 6.97 6.95
CA PRO A 95 -7.31 8.20 7.11
C PRO A 95 -6.30 8.10 8.27
N GLY A 96 -6.43 7.09 9.10
CA GLY A 96 -5.76 6.74 10.33
C GLY A 96 -6.69 5.91 11.20
N GLY A 97 -6.23 5.47 12.38
CA GLY A 97 -7.07 4.76 13.36
C GLY A 97 -7.12 3.24 13.19
N GLY A 98 -6.41 2.68 12.20
CA GLY A 98 -6.39 1.23 11.98
C GLY A 98 -5.78 0.44 13.15
N TYR A 99 -5.00 1.09 14.01
CA TYR A 99 -4.47 0.46 15.22
C TYR A 99 -5.41 0.64 16.44
N GLY A 100 -6.71 0.60 16.23
CA GLY A 100 -7.75 0.62 17.24
C GLY A 100 -8.82 -0.43 16.97
N GLU A 101 -9.64 -0.76 17.97
CA GLU A 101 -10.74 -1.70 17.81
C GLU A 101 -11.85 -1.16 16.89
N TYR A 102 -11.94 0.16 16.73
CA TYR A 102 -12.89 0.82 15.85
C TYR A 102 -12.19 1.92 15.05
N ALA A 103 -12.52 2.04 13.77
CA ALA A 103 -12.07 3.12 12.92
C ALA A 103 -13.24 3.69 12.12
N ALA A 104 -13.22 5.02 11.90
CA ALA A 104 -14.15 5.70 11.00
C ALA A 104 -13.45 6.06 9.69
N CYS A 105 -14.15 5.90 8.58
CA CYS A 105 -13.67 6.31 7.26
C CYS A 105 -14.84 6.75 6.38
N HIS A 106 -14.55 7.51 5.32
CA HIS A 106 -15.53 7.84 4.30
C HIS A 106 -16.12 6.56 3.70
N ALA A 107 -17.43 6.51 3.57
CA ALA A 107 -18.17 5.31 3.13
C ALA A 107 -17.73 4.79 1.75
N ASP A 108 -17.29 5.69 0.87
CA ASP A 108 -16.83 5.34 -0.48
C ASP A 108 -15.39 4.81 -0.53
N HIS A 109 -14.62 4.91 0.57
CA HIS A 109 -13.29 4.29 0.67
C HIS A 109 -13.33 2.84 1.14
N ALA A 110 -14.51 2.34 1.45
CA ALA A 110 -14.74 0.95 1.85
C ALA A 110 -15.17 0.09 0.66
N LEU A 111 -14.71 -1.14 0.68
CA LEU A 111 -14.95 -2.16 -0.33
C LEU A 111 -15.48 -3.42 0.37
N ARG A 112 -16.42 -4.15 -0.24
CA ARG A 112 -16.87 -5.43 0.30
C ARG A 112 -15.71 -6.40 0.34
N VAL A 113 -15.59 -7.16 1.43
CA VAL A 113 -14.61 -8.24 1.48
C VAL A 113 -14.85 -9.21 0.33
N PRO A 114 -13.83 -9.52 -0.51
CA PRO A 114 -13.96 -10.53 -1.55
C PRO A 114 -14.38 -11.88 -0.97
N ARG A 115 -15.28 -12.59 -1.62
CA ARG A 115 -15.83 -13.87 -1.10
C ARG A 115 -14.76 -14.93 -0.84
N ALA A 116 -13.67 -14.89 -1.61
CA ALA A 116 -12.58 -15.84 -1.52
C ALA A 116 -11.60 -15.54 -0.37
N LEU A 117 -11.73 -14.40 0.34
CA LEU A 117 -10.78 -13.95 1.32
C LEU A 117 -11.38 -13.91 2.74
N SER A 118 -10.52 -14.20 3.71
CA SER A 118 -10.75 -13.92 5.12
C SER A 118 -10.63 -12.42 5.42
N LEU A 119 -11.15 -11.96 6.58
CA LEU A 119 -10.93 -10.59 7.06
C LEU A 119 -9.44 -10.27 7.24
N ARG A 120 -8.64 -11.27 7.60
CA ARG A 120 -7.19 -11.17 7.76
C ARG A 120 -6.51 -10.77 6.44
N GLU A 121 -6.84 -11.45 5.36
CA GLU A 121 -6.31 -11.16 4.01
C GLU A 121 -6.88 -9.83 3.48
N ALA A 122 -8.18 -9.62 3.65
CA ALA A 122 -8.84 -8.40 3.17
C ALA A 122 -8.29 -7.13 3.84
N ALA A 123 -7.84 -7.19 5.10
CA ALA A 123 -7.22 -6.06 5.80
C ALA A 123 -5.89 -5.61 5.18
N CYS A 124 -5.29 -6.42 4.33
CA CYS A 124 -3.99 -6.16 3.70
C CYS A 124 -4.10 -5.63 2.26
N ILE A 125 -5.31 -5.37 1.76
CA ILE A 125 -5.55 -4.96 0.37
C ILE A 125 -5.61 -3.45 0.18
N PRO A 126 -6.38 -2.66 0.97
CA PRO A 126 -6.74 -1.31 0.59
C PRO A 126 -5.54 -0.40 0.32
N GLU A 127 -4.60 -0.29 1.25
CA GLU A 127 -3.45 0.62 1.09
C GLU A 127 -2.61 0.26 -0.14
N THR A 128 -2.35 -1.03 -0.36
CA THR A 128 -1.57 -1.49 -1.50
C THR A 128 -2.33 -1.38 -2.82
N ALA A 129 -3.60 -1.75 -2.84
CA ALA A 129 -4.43 -1.71 -4.04
C ALA A 129 -4.69 -0.27 -4.51
N PHE A 130 -5.07 0.64 -3.61
CA PHE A 130 -5.28 2.06 -3.93
C PHE A 130 -3.97 2.70 -4.43
N THR A 131 -2.85 2.44 -3.75
CA THR A 131 -1.54 2.98 -4.15
C THR A 131 -1.11 2.47 -5.51
N VAL A 132 -1.17 1.16 -5.74
CA VAL A 132 -0.74 0.57 -7.02
C VAL A 132 -1.68 0.99 -8.14
N TRP A 133 -2.99 0.95 -7.93
CA TRP A 133 -3.95 1.32 -8.97
C TRP A 133 -3.77 2.78 -9.41
N SER A 134 -3.76 3.71 -8.48
CA SER A 134 -3.61 5.14 -8.80
C SER A 134 -2.26 5.49 -9.43
N ASN A 135 -1.18 4.78 -9.07
CA ASN A 135 0.15 5.10 -9.55
C ASN A 135 0.59 4.29 -10.78
N VAL A 136 0.27 3.00 -10.85
CA VAL A 136 0.68 2.14 -11.97
C VAL A 136 -0.32 2.20 -13.11
N VAL A 137 -1.64 2.11 -12.79
CA VAL A 137 -2.68 2.04 -13.82
C VAL A 137 -3.11 3.44 -14.28
N GLU A 138 -3.49 4.32 -13.36
CA GLU A 138 -4.04 5.63 -13.71
C GLU A 138 -2.94 6.61 -14.10
N ARG A 139 -2.01 6.90 -13.18
CA ARG A 139 -0.94 7.88 -13.40
C ARG A 139 0.15 7.37 -14.34
N GLY A 140 0.62 6.14 -14.15
CA GLY A 140 1.63 5.48 -14.97
C GLY A 140 1.11 5.02 -16.33
N GLY A 141 -0.21 4.89 -16.48
CA GLY A 141 -0.84 4.49 -17.73
C GLY A 141 -0.36 3.14 -18.24
N LEU A 142 -0.18 2.15 -17.33
CA LEU A 142 0.28 0.81 -17.69
C LEU A 142 -0.62 0.19 -18.77
N ARG A 143 0.01 -0.43 -19.77
CA ARG A 143 -0.68 -1.09 -20.91
C ARG A 143 -0.20 -2.52 -21.05
N GLY A 144 -1.03 -3.35 -21.67
CA GLY A 144 -0.61 -4.68 -22.11
C GLY A 144 0.61 -4.59 -23.03
N GLY A 145 1.60 -5.46 -22.78
CA GLY A 145 2.88 -5.46 -23.50
C GLY A 145 3.95 -4.53 -22.93
N ASP A 146 3.62 -3.58 -22.03
CA ASP A 146 4.61 -2.73 -21.37
C ASP A 146 5.61 -3.58 -20.56
N ARG A 147 6.89 -3.17 -20.56
CA ARG A 147 7.92 -3.67 -19.64
C ARG A 147 7.85 -2.82 -18.39
N PHE A 148 7.32 -3.42 -17.35
CA PHE A 148 7.11 -2.76 -16.06
C PHE A 148 8.18 -3.19 -15.06
N LEU A 149 8.88 -2.24 -14.47
CA LEU A 149 9.84 -2.46 -13.38
C LEU A 149 9.25 -1.93 -12.07
N VAL A 150 9.28 -2.75 -11.02
CA VAL A 150 8.99 -2.32 -9.65
C VAL A 150 10.18 -2.57 -8.73
N HIS A 151 10.59 -1.56 -7.99
CA HIS A 151 11.58 -1.71 -6.93
C HIS A 151 10.92 -2.21 -5.63
N GLY A 152 11.64 -3.07 -4.88
CA GLY A 152 11.10 -3.67 -3.66
C GLY A 152 9.98 -4.68 -3.93
N GLY A 153 10.20 -5.60 -4.87
CA GLY A 153 9.21 -6.55 -5.39
C GLY A 153 8.53 -7.45 -4.36
N THR A 154 9.15 -7.70 -3.21
CA THR A 154 8.56 -8.51 -2.11
C THR A 154 7.83 -7.69 -1.05
N SER A 155 7.80 -6.35 -1.15
CA SER A 155 6.94 -5.54 -0.29
C SER A 155 5.47 -5.76 -0.63
N GLY A 156 4.55 -5.37 0.27
CA GLY A 156 3.12 -5.43 -0.03
C GLY A 156 2.75 -4.69 -1.31
N ILE A 157 3.33 -3.51 -1.55
CA ILE A 157 3.18 -2.74 -2.80
C ILE A 157 3.75 -3.51 -3.98
N GLY A 158 4.98 -4.04 -3.86
CA GLY A 158 5.65 -4.75 -4.95
C GLY A 158 4.88 -5.98 -5.40
N MET A 159 4.46 -6.83 -4.46
CA MET A 159 3.69 -8.05 -4.78
C MET A 159 2.32 -7.73 -5.40
N MET A 160 1.63 -6.69 -4.93
CA MET A 160 0.39 -6.21 -5.52
C MET A 160 0.62 -5.66 -6.93
N ALA A 161 1.67 -4.87 -7.13
CA ALA A 161 2.02 -4.27 -8.42
C ALA A 161 2.40 -5.33 -9.47
N ILE A 162 3.18 -6.34 -9.09
CA ILE A 162 3.55 -7.47 -9.97
C ILE A 162 2.29 -8.15 -10.49
N GLN A 163 1.39 -8.56 -9.59
CA GLN A 163 0.21 -9.33 -9.96
C GLN A 163 -0.80 -8.51 -10.78
N ILE A 164 -1.03 -7.24 -10.41
CA ILE A 164 -1.91 -6.35 -11.20
C ILE A 164 -1.33 -6.14 -12.60
N ALA A 165 -0.03 -5.84 -12.71
CA ALA A 165 0.61 -5.59 -13.99
C ALA A 165 0.55 -6.81 -14.92
N GLN A 166 0.79 -8.00 -14.39
CA GLN A 166 0.66 -9.26 -15.15
C GLN A 166 -0.77 -9.51 -15.59
N ALA A 167 -1.75 -9.31 -14.70
CA ALA A 167 -3.16 -9.47 -15.04
C ALA A 167 -3.62 -8.49 -16.13
N LEU A 168 -2.93 -7.36 -16.29
CA LEU A 168 -3.14 -6.38 -17.36
C LEU A 168 -2.28 -6.66 -18.61
N GLY A 169 -1.51 -7.75 -18.63
CA GLY A 169 -0.74 -8.20 -19.79
C GLY A 169 0.65 -7.54 -19.91
N ALA A 170 1.17 -6.93 -18.87
CA ALA A 170 2.53 -6.38 -18.86
C ALA A 170 3.59 -7.46 -18.61
N ARG A 171 4.79 -7.25 -19.15
CA ARG A 171 5.99 -8.03 -18.79
C ARG A 171 6.66 -7.40 -17.58
N VAL A 172 6.73 -8.14 -16.47
CA VAL A 172 7.11 -7.57 -15.18
C VAL A 172 8.53 -7.96 -14.78
N PHE A 173 9.30 -6.96 -14.34
CA PHE A 173 10.60 -7.05 -13.69
C PHE A 173 10.48 -6.49 -12.29
N ALA A 174 11.16 -7.11 -11.31
CA ALA A 174 11.13 -6.63 -9.95
C ALA A 174 12.46 -6.81 -9.24
N THR A 175 12.88 -5.81 -8.47
CA THR A 175 14.13 -5.88 -7.71
C THR A 175 13.90 -6.36 -6.28
N ALA A 176 14.84 -7.15 -5.76
CA ALA A 176 14.90 -7.57 -4.35
C ALA A 176 16.35 -7.68 -3.88
N GLY A 177 16.56 -7.83 -2.55
CA GLY A 177 17.90 -7.79 -1.95
C GLY A 177 18.39 -9.14 -1.42
N SER A 178 17.78 -10.26 -1.80
CA SER A 178 18.24 -11.62 -1.48
C SER A 178 17.66 -12.62 -2.47
N ASP A 179 18.31 -13.77 -2.59
CA ASP A 179 17.88 -14.83 -3.49
C ASP A 179 16.52 -15.41 -3.07
N GLU A 180 16.25 -15.60 -1.77
CA GLU A 180 14.93 -15.99 -1.24
C GLU A 180 13.82 -15.05 -1.72
N LYS A 181 14.08 -13.75 -1.70
CA LYS A 181 13.14 -12.74 -2.17
C LYS A 181 12.97 -12.76 -3.68
N CYS A 182 14.04 -13.05 -4.41
CA CYS A 182 13.98 -13.24 -5.86
C CYS A 182 13.17 -14.49 -6.22
N GLU A 183 13.31 -15.58 -5.48
CA GLU A 183 12.46 -16.78 -5.64
C GLU A 183 10.97 -16.47 -5.44
N ALA A 184 10.63 -15.67 -4.40
CA ALA A 184 9.26 -15.24 -4.16
C ALA A 184 8.69 -14.39 -5.31
N ILE A 185 9.49 -13.52 -5.92
CA ILE A 185 9.14 -12.74 -7.11
C ILE A 185 8.94 -13.65 -8.33
N ALA A 186 9.86 -14.58 -8.55
CA ALA A 186 9.79 -15.53 -9.65
C ALA A 186 8.57 -16.46 -9.55
N ALA A 187 8.19 -16.85 -8.32
CA ALA A 187 6.98 -17.63 -8.07
C ALA A 187 5.69 -16.88 -8.45
N LEU A 188 5.71 -15.55 -8.50
CA LEU A 188 4.63 -14.72 -9.04
C LEU A 188 4.69 -14.60 -10.57
N GLY A 189 5.71 -15.18 -11.24
CA GLY A 189 5.88 -15.12 -12.70
C GLY A 189 6.61 -13.88 -13.22
N ALA A 190 7.20 -13.06 -12.36
CA ALA A 190 7.98 -11.88 -12.76
C ALA A 190 9.48 -12.22 -12.89
N THR A 191 10.20 -11.47 -13.71
CA THR A 191 11.68 -11.54 -13.77
C THR A 191 12.24 -10.86 -12.52
N ALA A 192 12.82 -11.67 -11.62
CA ALA A 192 13.46 -11.17 -10.40
C ALA A 192 14.90 -10.70 -10.69
N ILE A 193 15.31 -9.63 -10.01
CA ILE A 193 16.65 -9.05 -10.11
C ILE A 193 17.18 -8.83 -8.71
N ASN A 194 18.24 -9.56 -8.33
CA ASN A 194 18.91 -9.33 -7.05
C ASN A 194 19.86 -8.12 -7.17
N TYR A 195 19.41 -6.95 -6.70
CA TYR A 195 20.18 -5.70 -6.84
C TYR A 195 21.54 -5.69 -6.12
N LYS A 196 21.85 -6.69 -5.29
CA LYS A 196 23.15 -6.83 -4.64
C LYS A 196 24.18 -7.51 -5.53
N SER A 197 23.75 -8.37 -6.45
CA SER A 197 24.61 -9.13 -7.36
C SER A 197 24.43 -8.78 -8.83
N GLU A 198 23.30 -8.12 -9.17
CA GLU A 198 22.91 -7.83 -10.55
C GLU A 198 22.63 -6.33 -10.74
N ASP A 199 22.87 -5.85 -11.96
CA ASP A 199 22.54 -4.48 -12.34
C ASP A 199 21.26 -4.43 -13.18
N PHE A 200 20.17 -3.98 -12.56
CA PHE A 200 18.87 -3.86 -13.23
C PHE A 200 18.93 -2.95 -14.48
N THR A 201 19.84 -1.98 -14.51
CA THR A 201 19.96 -1.09 -15.68
C THR A 201 20.43 -1.86 -16.91
N ARG A 202 21.42 -2.73 -16.76
CA ARG A 202 21.94 -3.56 -17.86
C ARG A 202 20.92 -4.58 -18.33
N ILE A 203 20.20 -5.21 -17.37
CA ILE A 203 19.18 -6.20 -17.69
C ILE A 203 18.05 -5.55 -18.50
N LEU A 204 17.53 -4.42 -18.04
CA LEU A 204 16.45 -3.73 -18.73
C LEU A 204 16.91 -3.09 -20.06
N GLU A 205 18.16 -2.60 -20.14
CA GLU A 205 18.74 -2.08 -21.40
C GLU A 205 18.78 -3.19 -22.48
N ALA A 206 19.16 -4.42 -22.12
CA ALA A 206 19.15 -5.56 -23.05
C ALA A 206 17.74 -5.92 -23.52
N GLU A 207 16.71 -5.60 -22.75
CA GLU A 207 15.29 -5.80 -23.07
C GLU A 207 14.67 -4.60 -23.82
N GLY A 208 15.45 -3.55 -24.12
CA GLY A 208 15.00 -2.32 -24.79
C GLY A 208 14.48 -1.24 -23.83
N GLY A 209 14.79 -1.34 -22.55
CA GLY A 209 14.41 -0.38 -21.49
C GLY A 209 13.05 -0.69 -20.86
N ALA A 210 12.72 -0.02 -19.76
CA ALA A 210 11.43 -0.11 -19.09
C ALA A 210 10.46 0.94 -19.65
N ASP A 211 9.23 0.54 -19.91
CA ASP A 211 8.16 1.45 -20.34
C ASP A 211 7.53 2.17 -19.14
N LEU A 212 7.49 1.51 -17.97
CA LEU A 212 7.02 2.07 -16.70
C LEU A 212 7.89 1.57 -15.55
N ILE A 213 8.28 2.48 -14.66
CA ILE A 213 8.99 2.15 -13.41
C ILE A 213 8.18 2.68 -12.23
N LEU A 214 7.90 1.81 -11.24
CA LEU A 214 7.39 2.20 -9.93
C LEU A 214 8.55 2.23 -8.95
N ASP A 215 8.86 3.41 -8.42
CA ASP A 215 9.98 3.64 -7.51
C ASP A 215 9.50 4.05 -6.12
N MET A 216 10.00 3.35 -5.11
CA MET A 216 9.84 3.67 -3.70
C MET A 216 11.20 3.86 -3.00
N VAL A 217 12.31 3.79 -3.75
CA VAL A 217 13.67 3.87 -3.22
C VAL A 217 14.19 5.29 -3.25
N GLY A 218 14.10 5.96 -4.41
CA GLY A 218 14.61 7.31 -4.58
C GLY A 218 16.15 7.35 -4.62
N GLY A 219 16.74 8.47 -4.15
CA GLY A 219 18.18 8.62 -4.00
C GLY A 219 18.98 8.22 -5.26
N SER A 220 19.91 7.31 -5.07
CA SER A 220 20.80 6.80 -6.14
C SER A 220 20.05 6.04 -7.26
N TYR A 221 18.82 5.60 -7.01
CA TYR A 221 18.00 4.91 -8.02
C TYR A 221 17.41 5.88 -9.06
N ILE A 222 17.17 7.14 -8.73
CA ILE A 222 16.54 8.11 -9.66
C ILE A 222 17.31 8.23 -10.97
N PRO A 223 18.64 8.56 -11.01
CA PRO A 223 19.39 8.65 -12.26
C PRO A 223 19.49 7.31 -12.99
N ARG A 224 19.58 6.19 -12.26
CA ARG A 224 19.58 4.85 -12.85
C ARG A 224 18.25 4.51 -13.50
N ASN A 225 17.13 4.85 -12.86
CA ASN A 225 15.79 4.69 -13.42
C ASN A 225 15.60 5.48 -14.71
N ILE A 226 16.02 6.75 -14.73
CA ILE A 226 15.95 7.60 -15.91
C ILE A 226 16.77 7.00 -17.08
N LYS A 227 17.96 6.49 -16.79
CA LYS A 227 18.79 5.79 -17.78
C LYS A 227 18.10 4.54 -18.33
N THR A 228 17.42 3.79 -17.47
CA THR A 228 16.78 2.50 -17.78
C THR A 228 15.48 2.64 -18.57
N LEU A 229 14.79 3.78 -18.48
CA LEU A 229 13.55 4.00 -19.22
C LEU A 229 13.73 3.92 -20.74
N ALA A 230 12.78 3.30 -21.41
CA ALA A 230 12.62 3.33 -22.85
C ALA A 230 12.19 4.72 -23.36
N HIS A 231 12.08 4.91 -24.67
CA HIS A 231 11.45 6.10 -25.23
C HIS A 231 9.99 6.21 -24.78
N ASP A 232 9.54 7.42 -24.45
CA ASP A 232 8.22 7.72 -23.88
C ASP A 232 7.94 7.02 -22.54
N GLY A 233 9.01 6.54 -21.86
CA GLY A 233 8.93 5.83 -20.60
C GLY A 233 8.48 6.74 -19.44
N ARG A 234 7.88 6.12 -18.43
CA ARG A 234 7.30 6.81 -17.27
C ARG A 234 7.95 6.31 -15.98
N LEU A 235 8.41 7.23 -15.13
CA LEU A 235 8.87 6.97 -13.77
C LEU A 235 7.84 7.51 -12.79
N VAL A 236 7.28 6.64 -11.96
CA VAL A 236 6.33 7.02 -10.91
C VAL A 236 6.94 6.77 -9.53
N MET A 237 7.16 7.84 -8.78
CA MET A 237 7.75 7.80 -7.44
C MET A 237 6.66 7.85 -6.37
N ILE A 238 6.70 6.94 -5.39
CA ILE A 238 5.72 6.85 -4.30
C ILE A 238 6.34 6.94 -2.91
N ALA A 239 7.66 6.80 -2.80
CA ALA A 239 8.42 6.95 -1.56
C ALA A 239 9.91 7.20 -1.87
N PHE A 240 10.69 7.51 -0.83
CA PHE A 240 12.11 7.83 -0.93
C PHE A 240 12.90 7.18 0.21
N LEU A 241 13.04 5.85 0.18
CA LEU A 241 13.74 5.10 1.24
C LEU A 241 15.22 5.47 1.35
N GLU A 242 15.88 5.83 0.23
CA GLU A 242 17.25 6.35 0.17
C GLU A 242 17.32 7.89 0.10
N GLY A 243 16.17 8.56 0.30
CA GLY A 243 16.09 10.02 0.28
C GLY A 243 15.55 10.60 -1.04
N PRO A 244 15.05 11.86 -0.99
CA PRO A 244 14.35 12.49 -2.12
C PRO A 244 15.28 13.26 -3.07
N LYS A 245 16.58 13.30 -2.84
CA LYS A 245 17.53 14.12 -3.62
C LYS A 245 18.44 13.26 -4.48
N ALA A 246 18.61 13.66 -5.72
CA ALA A 246 19.56 13.05 -6.67
C ALA A 246 20.04 14.08 -7.68
N GLU A 247 21.26 13.88 -8.20
CA GLU A 247 21.75 14.59 -9.37
C GLU A 247 21.28 13.89 -10.64
N VAL A 248 20.69 14.62 -11.57
CA VAL A 248 20.03 14.08 -12.75
C VAL A 248 20.52 14.78 -14.01
N ASN A 249 20.86 14.01 -15.04
CA ASN A 249 21.12 14.51 -16.39
C ASN A 249 19.80 14.61 -17.19
N PHE A 250 19.23 15.79 -17.24
CA PHE A 250 17.96 16.05 -17.94
C PHE A 250 18.01 15.90 -19.46
N ALA A 251 19.21 15.83 -20.09
CA ALA A 251 19.32 15.57 -21.52
C ALA A 251 18.69 14.23 -21.91
N GLN A 252 18.87 13.20 -21.08
CA GLN A 252 18.26 11.88 -21.31
C GLN A 252 16.71 11.96 -21.27
N MET A 253 16.16 12.74 -20.33
CA MET A 253 14.73 12.95 -20.21
C MET A 253 14.17 13.59 -21.50
N MET A 254 14.83 14.59 -22.03
CA MET A 254 14.43 15.27 -23.26
C MET A 254 14.55 14.34 -24.49
N VAL A 255 15.68 13.68 -24.67
CA VAL A 255 15.94 12.81 -25.84
C VAL A 255 14.97 11.64 -25.91
N LYS A 256 14.65 11.03 -24.76
CA LYS A 256 13.73 9.89 -24.68
C LYS A 256 12.26 10.31 -24.43
N ARG A 257 11.93 11.60 -24.31
CA ARG A 257 10.59 12.15 -24.03
C ARG A 257 9.96 11.55 -22.77
N LEU A 258 10.75 11.48 -21.68
CA LEU A 258 10.35 10.80 -20.45
C LEU A 258 9.33 11.62 -19.64
N THR A 259 8.48 10.92 -18.92
CA THR A 259 7.62 11.48 -17.88
C THR A 259 8.11 11.06 -16.50
N LEU A 260 8.40 12.03 -15.64
CA LEU A 260 8.71 11.82 -14.24
C LEU A 260 7.57 12.39 -13.41
N THR A 261 6.97 11.57 -12.56
CA THR A 261 5.83 11.97 -11.71
C THR A 261 5.88 11.23 -10.38
N GLY A 262 4.98 11.57 -9.50
CA GLY A 262 4.83 10.89 -8.22
C GLY A 262 3.56 11.32 -7.51
N SER A 263 3.18 10.61 -6.46
CA SER A 263 2.05 11.00 -5.63
C SER A 263 2.18 10.47 -4.20
N THR A 264 1.42 11.10 -3.32
CA THR A 264 1.05 10.56 -2.01
C THR A 264 -0.45 10.31 -2.00
N LEU A 265 -0.89 9.20 -1.42
CA LEU A 265 -2.31 8.82 -1.42
C LEU A 265 -3.09 9.52 -0.29
N ARG A 266 -2.53 9.53 0.92
CA ARG A 266 -3.23 9.96 2.14
C ARG A 266 -3.85 11.37 2.05
N PRO A 267 -3.16 12.42 1.52
CA PRO A 267 -3.70 13.77 1.41
C PRO A 267 -4.63 14.00 0.22
N GLN A 268 -4.88 13.01 -0.64
CA GLN A 268 -5.83 13.17 -1.73
C GLN A 268 -7.26 13.36 -1.22
N SER A 269 -8.09 14.04 -2.02
CA SER A 269 -9.50 14.27 -1.68
C SER A 269 -10.29 12.97 -1.54
N ASP A 270 -11.39 13.02 -0.77
CA ASP A 270 -12.28 11.88 -0.63
C ASP A 270 -12.89 11.47 -1.98
N ALA A 271 -13.20 12.44 -2.85
CA ALA A 271 -13.69 12.15 -4.20
C ALA A 271 -12.67 11.39 -5.05
N ALA A 272 -11.39 11.77 -5.05
CA ALA A 272 -10.35 11.06 -5.79
C ALA A 272 -10.17 9.63 -5.28
N LYS A 273 -10.19 9.43 -3.96
CA LYS A 273 -10.13 8.09 -3.37
C LYS A 273 -11.37 7.25 -3.69
N ALA A 274 -12.56 7.87 -3.73
CA ALA A 274 -13.80 7.21 -4.13
C ALA A 274 -13.75 6.73 -5.59
N GLU A 275 -13.18 7.51 -6.51
CA GLU A 275 -12.95 7.12 -7.90
C GLU A 275 -12.01 5.90 -8.00
N ILE A 276 -10.90 5.92 -7.24
CA ILE A 276 -10.00 4.76 -7.16
C ILE A 276 -10.75 3.53 -6.62
N ALA A 277 -11.52 3.68 -5.53
CA ALA A 277 -12.30 2.57 -4.96
C ALA A 277 -13.28 1.97 -5.97
N GLU A 278 -13.95 2.81 -6.76
CA GLU A 278 -14.86 2.38 -7.82
C GLU A 278 -14.14 1.61 -8.94
N ALA A 279 -12.95 2.09 -9.34
CA ALA A 279 -12.11 1.41 -10.31
C ALA A 279 -11.63 0.04 -9.79
N LEU A 280 -11.20 -0.02 -8.53
CA LEU A 280 -10.80 -1.26 -7.86
C LEU A 280 -11.97 -2.26 -7.81
N ARG A 281 -13.16 -1.82 -7.41
CA ARG A 281 -14.37 -2.66 -7.35
C ARG A 281 -14.71 -3.26 -8.72
N LYS A 282 -14.58 -2.48 -9.79
CA LYS A 282 -14.92 -2.90 -11.15
C LYS A 282 -13.86 -3.80 -11.79
N ARG A 283 -12.59 -3.52 -11.53
CA ARG A 283 -11.49 -4.10 -12.30
C ARG A 283 -10.55 -5.01 -11.50
N LEU A 284 -10.28 -4.69 -10.23
CA LEU A 284 -9.37 -5.49 -9.41
C LEU A 284 -10.12 -6.59 -8.65
N TRP A 285 -11.32 -6.31 -8.11
CA TRP A 285 -12.09 -7.31 -7.33
C TRP A 285 -12.35 -8.60 -8.12
N PRO A 286 -12.75 -8.56 -9.40
CA PRO A 286 -12.88 -9.80 -10.20
C PRO A 286 -11.56 -10.59 -10.33
N LEU A 287 -10.40 -9.92 -10.37
CA LEU A 287 -9.10 -10.58 -10.43
C LEU A 287 -8.73 -11.26 -9.10
N ILE A 288 -9.09 -10.65 -7.98
CA ILE A 288 -8.92 -11.24 -6.65
C ILE A 288 -9.87 -12.44 -6.48
N GLU A 289 -11.14 -12.30 -6.82
CA GLU A 289 -12.13 -13.38 -6.73
C GLU A 289 -11.81 -14.55 -7.65
N GLY A 290 -11.22 -14.27 -8.80
CA GLY A 290 -10.73 -15.28 -9.76
C GLY A 290 -9.37 -15.87 -9.41
N GLY A 291 -8.71 -15.41 -8.32
CA GLY A 291 -7.42 -15.93 -7.86
C GLY A 291 -6.20 -15.49 -8.66
N ALA A 292 -6.37 -14.55 -9.61
CA ALA A 292 -5.26 -13.96 -10.36
C ALA A 292 -4.42 -12.98 -9.52
N VAL A 293 -5.04 -12.36 -8.50
CA VAL A 293 -4.37 -11.50 -7.51
C VAL A 293 -4.61 -12.09 -6.14
N LYS A 294 -3.53 -12.37 -5.41
CA LYS A 294 -3.55 -13.00 -4.07
C LYS A 294 -2.85 -12.12 -3.06
N VAL A 295 -3.25 -12.24 -1.81
CA VAL A 295 -2.60 -11.58 -0.68
C VAL A 295 -1.60 -12.53 -0.06
N THR A 296 -0.34 -12.10 0.04
CA THR A 296 0.70 -12.81 0.79
C THR A 296 0.90 -12.11 2.13
N ILE A 297 0.75 -12.84 3.23
CA ILE A 297 0.97 -12.35 4.58
C ILE A 297 2.25 -12.96 5.12
N ASP A 298 3.21 -12.10 5.45
CA ASP A 298 4.49 -12.48 6.05
C ASP A 298 4.31 -12.89 7.52
N SER A 299 3.65 -12.05 8.29
CA SER A 299 3.53 -12.24 9.74
C SER A 299 2.29 -11.57 10.32
N GLU A 300 1.84 -12.11 11.47
CA GLU A 300 0.72 -11.59 12.25
C GLU A 300 1.19 -11.28 13.67
N PHE A 301 0.74 -10.14 14.20
CA PHE A 301 0.99 -9.71 15.57
C PHE A 301 -0.32 -9.33 16.23
N ALA A 302 -0.42 -9.48 17.55
CA ALA A 302 -1.55 -8.90 18.29
C ALA A 302 -1.43 -7.38 18.31
N LEU A 303 -2.56 -6.67 18.46
CA LEU A 303 -2.57 -5.20 18.53
C LEU A 303 -1.57 -4.64 19.55
N LYS A 304 -1.48 -5.24 20.75
CA LYS A 304 -0.54 -4.84 21.82
C LYS A 304 0.94 -4.97 21.40
N ASP A 305 1.24 -5.82 20.42
CA ASP A 305 2.59 -6.12 19.94
C ASP A 305 2.92 -5.32 18.66
N ALA A 306 2.21 -4.21 18.40
CA ALA A 306 2.41 -3.35 17.23
C ALA A 306 3.84 -2.82 17.09
N ALA A 307 4.55 -2.64 18.21
CA ALA A 307 5.97 -2.28 18.21
C ALA A 307 6.84 -3.34 17.51
N ASP A 308 6.58 -4.62 17.74
CA ASP A 308 7.31 -5.72 17.09
C ASP A 308 6.95 -5.83 15.61
N ALA A 309 5.68 -5.57 15.25
CA ALA A 309 5.26 -5.48 13.86
C ALA A 309 6.01 -4.36 13.11
N HIS A 310 6.23 -3.20 13.75
CA HIS A 310 7.04 -2.12 13.19
C HIS A 310 8.52 -2.50 13.07
N ARG A 311 9.12 -3.16 14.07
CA ARG A 311 10.49 -3.70 13.98
C ARG A 311 10.63 -4.69 12.82
N ARG A 312 9.63 -5.57 12.63
CA ARG A 312 9.59 -6.49 11.47
C ARG A 312 9.55 -5.72 10.14
N MET A 313 8.74 -4.68 10.03
CA MET A 313 8.67 -3.80 8.86
C MET A 313 10.02 -3.11 8.59
N GLU A 314 10.66 -2.60 9.61
CA GLU A 314 11.93 -1.84 9.53
C GLU A 314 13.12 -2.74 9.19
N SER A 315 13.12 -4.00 9.63
CA SER A 315 14.15 -4.97 9.25
C SER A 315 14.23 -5.23 7.74
N SER A 316 13.17 -4.86 7.02
CA SER A 316 13.05 -5.12 5.57
C SER A 316 13.22 -6.60 5.16
N ASN A 317 13.08 -7.55 6.09
CA ASN A 317 13.21 -8.99 5.82
C ASN A 317 11.88 -9.66 5.46
N HIS A 318 10.75 -8.97 5.60
CA HIS A 318 9.43 -9.50 5.30
C HIS A 318 9.21 -9.74 3.80
N ILE A 319 8.36 -10.72 3.49
CA ILE A 319 7.87 -11.04 2.15
C ILE A 319 6.33 -10.95 2.18
N GLY A 320 5.77 -9.89 1.60
CA GLY A 320 4.34 -9.61 1.66
C GLY A 320 3.95 -8.62 2.75
N LYS A 321 2.75 -8.79 3.30
CA LYS A 321 2.13 -7.89 4.27
C LYS A 321 2.35 -8.35 5.71
N ILE A 322 2.50 -7.40 6.59
CA ILE A 322 2.45 -7.60 8.04
C ILE A 322 1.05 -7.18 8.50
N VAL A 323 0.41 -7.95 9.36
CA VAL A 323 -0.96 -7.71 9.82
C VAL A 323 -1.05 -7.70 11.35
N LEU A 324 -1.89 -6.80 11.88
CA LEU A 324 -2.28 -6.78 13.29
C LEU A 324 -3.63 -7.47 13.46
N LYS A 325 -3.72 -8.42 14.37
CA LYS A 325 -4.98 -8.95 14.89
C LYS A 325 -5.51 -8.00 15.96
N ILE A 326 -6.64 -7.34 15.67
CA ILE A 326 -7.21 -6.29 16.51
C ILE A 326 -8.16 -6.88 17.54
N ALA A 327 -9.16 -7.66 17.09
CA ALA A 327 -10.10 -8.35 17.98
C ALA A 327 -9.73 -9.83 18.13
N GLY A 328 -10.00 -10.41 19.32
CA GLY A 328 -10.08 -11.85 19.45
C GLY A 328 -11.23 -12.40 18.60
N ASP A 329 -11.09 -13.62 18.11
CA ASP A 329 -12.18 -14.35 17.43
C ASP A 329 -13.38 -14.48 18.35
#